data_e6b3b4cfa8ed99236890bcb0b171437a
#
_entry.id   e6b3b4cfa8ed99236890bcb0b171437a
#
_cell.length_a   1.000
_cell.length_b   1.000
_cell.length_c   1.000
_cell.angle_alpha   90.00
_cell.angle_beta   90.00
_cell.angle_gamma   90.00
#
_symmetry.space_group_name_H-M   'P 1'
#
loop_
_entity.id
_entity.type
_entity.pdbx_description
1 polymer ?
#
loop_
_entity_poly.entity_id
_entity_poly.type
_entity_poly.pdbx_seq_one_letter_code
_entity_poly.pdbx_strand_id
1 'polypeptide(L)'
;MLNLSGRLNAAIVQKVNELTSIMFKDRSKFADSESLVLYQQGYFEAEELMQMCEEAHNPVATLSLCKEMNMPYNLKEKLRDSVFIPYGYDYRENRALIATLYEYKDMPVPETIHGKCKVFIVPLFQYATQRIKLYGGWDELLPISGKHALDLIFEEAISKKVADITIASREHHIVVYYNKDKVKVDSKFMFQKGMIEEIIQTLTISTPMFRSTESKSKRLGYTIDKDYRARVQINKTMQGNVITMRIYTNQQFNATMESLNLHPKLYELLNTKEYYKPNGLRLIVGETMSGKNTTALSILSNVLKDGNKKVVSIEMPVEQILEGVEQINCEEIAEYGKNISSLIHQNPDFIYLSEINDDVAKDVLRSANTGKRILTTLHSNSVSDTIPRLMDITGLNTDRIINLLHSIIYQKLVNVNGKVKVVNRFFVFKNEDKLELYGKPLGFIIRYIQEREIGEEDNDLL
;
A
#
# COMPACT_ATOMS: atom_id res chain seq x y z
N MET A 1 30.97 23.18 -11.46
CA MET A 1 30.89 21.77 -11.05
C MET A 1 31.03 21.70 -9.53
N LEU A 2 30.01 21.28 -8.81
CA LEU A 2 30.13 21.02 -7.38
C LEU A 2 31.09 19.87 -7.19
N ASN A 3 32.13 20.05 -6.39
CA ASN A 3 33.14 19.01 -6.21
C ASN A 3 32.62 17.93 -5.26
N LEU A 4 31.90 16.94 -5.80
CA LEU A 4 31.32 15.82 -5.06
C LEU A 4 32.33 14.75 -4.66
N SER A 5 33.56 14.78 -5.28
CA SER A 5 34.55 13.72 -5.14
C SER A 5 35.08 13.49 -3.72
N GLY A 6 34.90 14.43 -2.82
CA GLY A 6 35.34 14.31 -1.42
C GLY A 6 34.27 13.76 -0.44
N ARG A 7 32.99 13.70 -0.84
CA ARG A 7 31.88 13.32 0.05
C ARG A 7 31.16 12.03 -0.34
N LEU A 8 31.35 11.53 -1.55
CA LEU A 8 30.66 10.35 -2.06
C LEU A 8 31.58 9.15 -2.24
N ASN A 9 31.14 7.97 -1.82
CA ASN A 9 31.88 6.75 -2.14
C ASN A 9 31.65 6.34 -3.61
N ALA A 10 32.57 5.52 -4.16
CA ALA A 10 32.55 5.10 -5.56
C ALA A 10 31.20 4.45 -5.99
N ALA A 11 30.53 3.75 -5.10
CA ALA A 11 29.25 3.10 -5.40
C ALA A 11 28.11 4.12 -5.61
N ILE A 12 28.10 5.21 -4.86
CA ILE A 12 27.13 6.30 -5.02
C ILE A 12 27.41 7.04 -6.33
N VAL A 13 28.69 7.33 -6.64
CA VAL A 13 29.08 7.99 -7.91
C VAL A 13 28.67 7.12 -9.12
N GLN A 14 28.88 5.82 -9.06
CA GLN A 14 28.44 4.90 -10.10
C GLN A 14 26.91 4.93 -10.27
N LYS A 15 26.17 4.87 -9.17
CA LYS A 15 24.70 4.91 -9.19
C LYS A 15 24.15 6.24 -9.73
N VAL A 16 24.80 7.36 -9.41
CA VAL A 16 24.46 8.68 -9.98
C VAL A 16 24.65 8.69 -11.49
N ASN A 17 25.76 8.15 -11.98
CA ASN A 17 26.05 8.09 -13.42
C ASN A 17 25.03 7.20 -14.16
N GLU A 18 24.62 6.08 -13.57
CA GLU A 18 23.58 5.21 -14.11
C GLU A 18 22.23 5.94 -14.15
N LEU A 19 21.80 6.56 -13.04
CA LEU A 19 20.57 7.33 -12.95
C LEU A 19 20.55 8.51 -13.92
N THR A 20 21.65 9.24 -14.02
CA THR A 20 21.79 10.35 -14.97
C THR A 20 21.66 9.88 -16.42
N SER A 21 22.19 8.71 -16.75
CA SER A 21 22.06 8.13 -18.10
C SER A 21 20.65 7.68 -18.44
N ILE A 22 19.86 7.26 -17.42
CA ILE A 22 18.48 6.83 -17.58
C ILE A 22 17.53 8.03 -17.63
N MET A 23 17.74 9.02 -16.76
CA MET A 23 16.85 10.18 -16.62
C MET A 23 16.97 11.15 -17.78
N PHE A 24 18.11 11.26 -18.43
CA PHE A 24 18.37 12.27 -19.43
C PHE A 24 18.87 11.65 -20.73
N LYS A 25 17.95 11.45 -21.68
CA LYS A 25 18.30 10.99 -23.04
C LYS A 25 19.23 11.97 -23.77
N ASP A 26 19.18 13.24 -23.41
CA ASP A 26 20.04 14.28 -23.96
C ASP A 26 20.81 14.96 -22.82
N ARG A 27 22.03 14.47 -22.60
CA ARG A 27 22.96 15.00 -21.59
C ARG A 27 23.23 16.50 -21.76
N SER A 28 23.11 17.02 -22.99
CA SER A 28 23.42 18.42 -23.26
C SER A 28 22.47 19.41 -22.58
N LYS A 29 21.26 18.97 -22.27
CA LYS A 29 20.24 19.81 -21.62
C LYS A 29 20.29 19.81 -20.09
N PHE A 30 20.92 18.80 -19.46
CA PHE A 30 20.82 18.61 -18.00
C PHE A 30 22.15 18.13 -17.38
N ALA A 31 23.24 18.22 -18.10
CA ALA A 31 24.46 17.44 -17.86
C ALA A 31 25.23 17.71 -16.57
N ASP A 32 24.98 18.77 -15.83
CA ASP A 32 25.86 19.18 -14.74
C ASP A 32 25.22 19.25 -13.36
N SER A 33 24.12 18.54 -13.14
CA SER A 33 23.47 18.60 -11.84
C SER A 33 23.52 17.26 -11.09
N GLU A 34 24.70 16.63 -10.99
CA GLU A 34 24.87 15.40 -10.20
C GLU A 34 24.32 15.57 -8.78
N SER A 35 24.60 16.70 -8.14
CA SER A 35 24.05 17.03 -6.83
C SER A 35 22.54 17.22 -6.83
N LEU A 36 21.96 17.78 -7.89
CA LEU A 36 20.51 17.92 -8.03
C LEU A 36 19.82 16.58 -8.27
N VAL A 37 20.43 15.70 -9.05
CA VAL A 37 19.96 14.32 -9.23
C VAL A 37 19.99 13.58 -7.91
N LEU A 38 21.06 13.67 -7.13
CA LEU A 38 21.18 13.06 -5.81
C LEU A 38 20.16 13.59 -4.83
N TYR A 39 19.90 14.89 -4.82
CA TYR A 39 18.84 15.48 -4.01
C TYR A 39 17.47 14.94 -4.40
N GLN A 40 17.16 14.87 -5.69
CA GLN A 40 15.91 14.31 -6.19
C GLN A 40 15.72 12.84 -5.81
N GLN A 41 16.80 12.08 -5.71
CA GLN A 41 16.82 10.69 -5.29
C GLN A 41 16.88 10.51 -3.77
N GLY A 42 16.83 11.60 -3.00
CA GLY A 42 16.82 11.55 -1.54
C GLY A 42 18.17 11.22 -0.88
N TYR A 43 19.28 11.37 -1.59
CA TYR A 43 20.62 11.19 -1.02
C TYR A 43 21.11 12.40 -0.22
N PHE A 44 20.49 13.56 -0.45
CA PHE A 44 20.75 14.81 0.27
C PHE A 44 19.46 15.43 0.73
N GLU A 45 19.48 16.03 1.91
CA GLU A 45 18.43 16.93 2.35
C GLU A 45 18.58 18.31 1.66
N ALA A 46 17.49 19.09 1.68
CA ALA A 46 17.49 20.40 1.02
C ALA A 46 18.55 21.34 1.61
N GLU A 47 18.77 21.28 2.92
CA GLU A 47 19.77 22.07 3.62
C GLU A 47 21.21 21.71 3.18
N GLU A 48 21.49 20.43 2.99
CA GLU A 48 22.81 19.97 2.53
C GLU A 48 23.09 20.44 1.10
N LEU A 49 22.08 20.36 0.20
CA LEU A 49 22.21 20.89 -1.15
C LEU A 49 22.41 22.42 -1.14
N MET A 50 21.68 23.14 -0.28
CA MET A 50 21.84 24.58 -0.12
C MET A 50 23.26 24.94 0.31
N GLN A 51 23.79 24.27 1.33
CA GLN A 51 25.16 24.48 1.81
C GLN A 51 26.19 24.20 0.70
N MET A 52 26.04 23.11 -0.06
CA MET A 52 26.93 22.79 -1.18
C MET A 52 26.88 23.86 -2.28
N CYS A 53 25.71 24.43 -2.56
CA CYS A 53 25.55 25.48 -3.55
C CYS A 53 26.09 26.83 -3.05
N GLU A 54 25.97 27.13 -1.77
CA GLU A 54 26.57 28.33 -1.15
C GLU A 54 28.11 28.24 -1.16
N GLU A 55 28.68 27.10 -0.80
CA GLU A 55 30.12 26.82 -0.88
C GLU A 55 30.65 26.98 -2.32
N ALA A 56 29.83 26.65 -3.33
CA ALA A 56 30.14 26.83 -4.72
C ALA A 56 29.76 28.23 -5.27
N HIS A 57 29.37 29.17 -4.42
CA HIS A 57 28.90 30.53 -4.75
C HIS A 57 27.65 30.57 -5.65
N ASN A 58 26.80 29.54 -5.57
CA ASN A 58 25.55 29.44 -6.32
C ASN A 58 24.34 29.52 -5.36
N PRO A 59 23.54 30.58 -5.40
CA PRO A 59 22.38 30.71 -4.52
C PRO A 59 21.31 29.69 -4.89
N VAL A 60 20.75 28.99 -3.88
CA VAL A 60 19.65 28.04 -4.02
C VAL A 60 18.42 28.58 -3.30
N ALA A 61 17.25 28.44 -3.90
CA ALA A 61 15.98 28.72 -3.26
C ALA A 61 15.21 27.42 -2.96
N THR A 62 14.57 27.36 -1.80
CA THR A 62 13.67 26.28 -1.42
C THR A 62 12.21 26.66 -1.61
N LEU A 63 11.33 25.69 -1.78
CA LEU A 63 9.87 25.89 -1.93
C LEU A 63 9.23 26.66 -0.77
N SER A 64 9.82 26.60 0.43
CA SER A 64 9.32 27.33 1.59
C SER A 64 9.40 28.85 1.44
N LEU A 65 10.22 29.36 0.52
CA LEU A 65 10.33 30.78 0.19
C LEU A 65 9.25 31.26 -0.79
N CYS A 66 8.52 30.34 -1.40
CA CYS A 66 7.48 30.63 -2.40
C CYS A 66 6.08 30.63 -1.78
N LYS A 67 5.84 31.44 -0.76
CA LYS A 67 4.46 31.86 -0.49
C LYS A 67 3.98 32.66 -1.69
N GLU A 68 2.72 32.45 -2.11
CA GLU A 68 2.05 33.17 -3.17
C GLU A 68 2.24 34.68 -3.00
N MET A 69 3.34 35.19 -3.51
CA MET A 69 3.54 36.63 -3.59
C MET A 69 2.83 37.09 -4.87
N ASN A 70 1.99 38.11 -4.77
CA ASN A 70 1.35 38.73 -5.93
C ASN A 70 2.44 39.12 -6.94
N MET A 71 2.55 38.33 -8.01
CA MET A 71 3.50 38.63 -9.09
C MET A 71 2.90 39.63 -10.06
N PRO A 72 3.69 40.56 -10.62
CA PRO A 72 3.23 41.39 -11.72
C PRO A 72 2.73 40.52 -12.87
N TYR A 73 1.54 40.78 -13.36
CA TYR A 73 0.84 40.00 -14.38
C TYR A 73 1.69 39.70 -15.62
N ASN A 74 2.56 40.63 -16.01
CA ASN A 74 3.40 40.51 -17.20
C ASN A 74 4.68 39.70 -17.00
N LEU A 75 5.11 39.43 -15.76
CA LEU A 75 6.35 38.69 -15.50
C LEU A 75 6.27 37.23 -15.97
N LYS A 76 5.12 36.59 -15.77
CA LYS A 76 4.82 35.26 -16.23
C LYS A 76 4.96 35.10 -17.74
N GLU A 77 4.33 36.03 -18.48
CA GLU A 77 4.37 35.97 -19.95
C GLU A 77 5.75 36.29 -20.52
N LYS A 78 6.51 37.20 -19.90
CA LYS A 78 7.86 37.56 -20.30
C LYS A 78 8.88 36.42 -20.16
N LEU A 79 8.61 35.48 -19.29
CA LEU A 79 9.50 34.35 -19.01
C LEU A 79 9.04 33.00 -19.61
N ARG A 80 7.90 33.02 -20.33
CA ARG A 80 7.29 31.79 -20.87
C ARG A 80 8.26 30.94 -21.69
N ASP A 81 8.99 31.56 -22.60
CA ASP A 81 9.89 30.90 -23.54
C ASP A 81 11.37 30.95 -23.08
N SER A 82 11.59 31.21 -21.81
CA SER A 82 12.94 31.30 -21.26
C SER A 82 13.24 30.13 -20.31
N VAL A 83 14.54 29.90 -20.05
CA VAL A 83 15.01 28.95 -19.02
C VAL A 83 14.83 29.48 -17.61
N PHE A 84 14.33 30.68 -17.46
CA PHE A 84 14.00 31.28 -16.17
C PHE A 84 12.50 31.20 -15.93
N ILE A 85 12.10 30.95 -14.69
CA ILE A 85 10.70 30.97 -14.27
C ILE A 85 10.49 32.03 -13.20
N PRO A 86 9.33 32.69 -13.17
CA PRO A 86 9.00 33.61 -12.09
C PRO A 86 8.81 32.83 -10.80
N TYR A 87 9.47 33.29 -9.74
CA TYR A 87 9.44 32.71 -8.43
C TYR A 87 8.74 33.57 -7.39
N GLY A 88 8.73 34.89 -7.62
CA GLY A 88 8.07 35.88 -6.80
C GLY A 88 8.46 37.29 -7.19
N TYR A 89 8.05 38.28 -6.39
CA TYR A 89 8.43 39.68 -6.55
C TYR A 89 8.71 40.29 -5.18
N ASP A 90 9.89 40.90 -5.05
CA ASP A 90 10.28 41.63 -3.85
C ASP A 90 9.88 43.09 -3.99
N TYR A 91 8.74 43.44 -3.41
CA TYR A 91 8.19 44.81 -3.46
C TYR A 91 9.03 45.81 -2.67
N ARG A 92 9.84 45.38 -1.71
CA ARG A 92 10.69 46.29 -0.92
C ARG A 92 11.88 46.77 -1.74
N GLU A 93 12.45 45.85 -2.50
CA GLU A 93 13.61 46.09 -3.35
C GLU A 93 13.23 46.37 -4.82
N ASN A 94 11.94 46.33 -5.12
CA ASN A 94 11.39 46.51 -6.47
C ASN A 94 12.13 45.62 -7.51
N ARG A 95 12.25 44.31 -7.22
CA ARG A 95 12.96 43.39 -8.09
C ARG A 95 12.19 42.10 -8.29
N ALA A 96 12.33 41.51 -9.48
CA ALA A 96 11.81 40.19 -9.78
C ALA A 96 12.66 39.10 -9.12
N LEU A 97 12.01 38.11 -8.51
CA LEU A 97 12.62 36.87 -8.05
C LEU A 97 12.37 35.82 -9.11
N ILE A 98 13.41 35.32 -9.76
CA ILE A 98 13.33 34.32 -10.82
C ILE A 98 14.18 33.13 -10.47
N ALA A 99 13.78 31.94 -10.93
CA ALA A 99 14.49 30.72 -10.67
C ALA A 99 14.92 30.05 -11.98
N THR A 100 16.04 29.34 -11.93
CA THR A 100 16.55 28.54 -13.05
C THR A 100 17.22 27.27 -12.53
N LEU A 101 17.57 26.37 -13.44
CA LEU A 101 18.37 25.19 -13.12
C LEU A 101 19.86 25.58 -13.07
N TYR A 102 20.65 24.73 -12.38
CA TYR A 102 22.10 24.94 -12.22
C TYR A 102 22.83 25.06 -13.56
N GLU A 103 22.46 24.24 -14.54
CA GLU A 103 23.05 24.25 -15.89
C GLU A 103 22.83 25.56 -16.65
N TYR A 104 21.80 26.33 -16.29
CA TYR A 104 21.45 27.60 -16.94
C TYR A 104 21.85 28.82 -16.11
N LYS A 105 22.61 28.65 -15.01
CA LYS A 105 22.97 29.73 -14.09
C LYS A 105 23.71 30.90 -14.74
N ASP A 106 24.48 30.63 -15.77
CA ASP A 106 25.29 31.60 -16.47
C ASP A 106 24.61 32.18 -17.73
N MET A 107 23.35 31.77 -17.99
CA MET A 107 22.59 32.32 -19.11
C MET A 107 22.13 33.75 -18.81
N PRO A 108 22.13 34.64 -19.82
CA PRO A 108 21.68 35.98 -19.63
C PRO A 108 20.17 36.02 -19.34
N VAL A 109 19.79 36.78 -18.33
CA VAL A 109 18.38 37.04 -18.03
C VAL A 109 17.76 37.81 -19.22
N PRO A 110 16.55 37.41 -19.68
CA PRO A 110 15.92 38.07 -20.82
C PRO A 110 15.80 39.61 -20.64
N GLU A 111 16.18 40.37 -21.66
CA GLU A 111 16.09 41.84 -21.66
C GLU A 111 14.66 42.37 -21.43
N THR A 112 13.66 41.53 -21.71
CA THR A 112 12.25 41.82 -21.44
C THR A 112 11.92 42.06 -19.97
N ILE A 113 12.83 41.62 -19.06
CA ILE A 113 12.72 41.89 -17.63
C ILE A 113 13.43 43.20 -17.32
N HIS A 114 12.66 44.30 -17.43
CA HIS A 114 13.16 45.59 -17.04
C HIS A 114 13.25 45.72 -15.52
N GLY A 115 14.42 46.00 -15.01
CA GLY A 115 14.68 46.27 -13.60
C GLY A 115 15.61 45.25 -12.94
N LYS A 116 15.76 45.37 -11.63
CA LYS A 116 16.60 44.46 -10.85
C LYS A 116 15.93 43.10 -10.75
N CYS A 117 16.67 42.06 -10.98
CA CYS A 117 16.22 40.71 -10.68
C CYS A 117 17.22 40.00 -9.76
N LYS A 118 16.72 39.01 -9.01
CA LYS A 118 17.53 38.05 -8.26
C LYS A 118 17.27 36.67 -8.82
N VAL A 119 18.33 36.03 -9.28
CA VAL A 119 18.25 34.65 -9.81
C VAL A 119 18.54 33.68 -8.69
N PHE A 120 17.70 32.66 -8.59
CA PHE A 120 17.88 31.54 -7.69
C PHE A 120 18.12 30.28 -8.51
N ILE A 121 19.03 29.45 -8.04
CA ILE A 121 19.20 28.11 -8.56
C ILE A 121 18.30 27.20 -7.73
N VAL A 122 17.47 26.40 -8.40
CA VAL A 122 16.53 25.48 -7.74
C VAL A 122 16.72 24.08 -8.28
N PRO A 123 16.47 23.04 -7.49
CA PRO A 123 16.46 21.66 -7.95
C PRO A 123 15.47 21.47 -9.11
N LEU A 124 15.82 20.56 -10.04
CA LEU A 124 15.00 20.28 -11.22
C LEU A 124 13.52 19.99 -10.85
N PHE A 125 13.30 19.27 -9.78
CA PHE A 125 11.96 19.00 -9.30
C PHE A 125 11.18 20.28 -8.95
N GLN A 126 11.78 21.20 -8.21
CA GLN A 126 11.14 22.48 -7.83
C GLN A 126 10.91 23.35 -9.06
N TYR A 127 11.88 23.42 -9.96
CA TYR A 127 11.77 24.12 -11.23
C TYR A 127 10.61 23.57 -12.06
N ALA A 128 10.57 22.27 -12.28
CA ALA A 128 9.54 21.58 -13.03
C ALA A 128 8.15 21.84 -12.43
N THR A 129 7.98 21.63 -11.12
CA THR A 129 6.70 21.86 -10.43
C THR A 129 6.19 23.29 -10.60
N GLN A 130 7.06 24.29 -10.46
CA GLN A 130 6.68 25.69 -10.60
C GLN A 130 6.37 26.04 -12.05
N ARG A 131 7.18 25.55 -13.01
CA ARG A 131 6.95 25.80 -14.44
C ARG A 131 5.60 25.29 -14.89
N ILE A 132 5.19 24.10 -14.42
CA ILE A 132 3.88 23.53 -14.72
C ILE A 132 2.74 24.33 -14.14
N LYS A 133 2.84 24.72 -12.88
CA LYS A 133 1.82 25.59 -12.27
C LYS A 133 1.60 26.87 -13.09
N LEU A 134 2.68 27.39 -13.66
CA LEU A 134 2.65 28.65 -14.37
C LEU A 134 2.20 28.52 -15.84
N TYR A 135 2.67 27.52 -16.55
CA TYR A 135 2.53 27.44 -18.01
C TYR A 135 1.76 26.24 -18.53
N GLY A 136 1.51 25.25 -17.69
CA GLY A 136 0.64 24.11 -18.03
C GLY A 136 1.17 23.16 -19.09
N GLY A 137 2.47 23.07 -19.28
CA GLY A 137 3.08 22.18 -20.26
C GLY A 137 4.15 21.27 -19.63
N TRP A 138 4.04 19.97 -19.92
CA TRP A 138 4.94 18.95 -19.38
C TRP A 138 5.81 18.28 -20.42
N ASP A 139 5.44 18.41 -21.69
CA ASP A 139 5.94 17.56 -22.75
C ASP A 139 7.47 17.66 -22.98
N GLU A 140 8.12 18.65 -22.37
CA GLU A 140 9.56 18.88 -22.50
C GLU A 140 10.37 18.60 -21.22
N LEU A 141 9.73 18.30 -20.07
CA LEU A 141 10.41 18.50 -18.79
C LEU A 141 11.04 17.27 -18.16
N LEU A 142 10.57 16.06 -18.39
CA LEU A 142 11.21 14.83 -17.86
C LEU A 142 10.83 13.61 -18.71
N PRO A 143 11.66 13.18 -19.62
CA PRO A 143 11.46 11.87 -20.28
C PRO A 143 11.87 10.74 -19.32
N ILE A 144 11.15 10.59 -18.19
CA ILE A 144 11.31 9.43 -17.33
C ILE A 144 10.35 8.35 -17.78
N SER A 145 10.79 7.10 -17.70
CA SER A 145 9.91 5.96 -17.99
C SER A 145 8.86 5.78 -16.88
N GLY A 146 7.74 5.15 -17.22
CA GLY A 146 6.72 4.80 -16.24
C GLY A 146 7.26 3.97 -15.08
N LYS A 147 8.27 3.12 -15.30
CA LYS A 147 8.97 2.39 -14.26
C LYS A 147 9.68 3.34 -13.30
N HIS A 148 10.44 4.28 -13.82
CA HIS A 148 11.19 5.22 -12.98
C HIS A 148 10.24 6.12 -12.16
N ALA A 149 9.12 6.55 -12.75
CA ALA A 149 8.08 7.27 -12.03
C ALA A 149 7.51 6.46 -10.87
N LEU A 150 7.29 5.15 -11.06
CA LEU A 150 6.86 4.24 -10.00
C LEU A 150 7.91 4.11 -8.91
N ASP A 151 9.18 3.92 -9.27
CA ASP A 151 10.26 3.78 -8.32
C ASP A 151 10.35 5.01 -7.40
N LEU A 152 10.29 6.23 -7.97
CA LEU A 152 10.25 7.48 -7.20
C LEU A 152 9.04 7.57 -6.26
N ILE A 153 7.85 7.16 -6.72
CA ILE A 153 6.63 7.17 -5.91
C ILE A 153 6.75 6.19 -4.75
N PHE A 154 7.28 4.98 -5.00
CA PHE A 154 7.44 3.98 -3.96
C PHE A 154 8.51 4.39 -2.93
N GLU A 155 9.65 4.91 -3.37
CA GLU A 155 10.68 5.43 -2.48
C GLU A 155 10.14 6.53 -1.55
N GLU A 156 9.38 7.48 -2.09
CA GLU A 156 8.76 8.52 -1.28
C GLU A 156 7.75 7.93 -0.28
N ALA A 157 6.88 7.00 -0.71
CA ALA A 157 5.88 6.37 0.15
C ALA A 157 6.54 5.59 1.31
N ILE A 158 7.59 4.81 1.00
CA ILE A 158 8.33 4.02 1.98
C ILE A 158 9.04 4.95 2.99
N SER A 159 9.72 6.00 2.51
CA SER A 159 10.39 6.98 3.37
C SER A 159 9.44 7.68 4.33
N LYS A 160 8.23 8.00 3.87
CA LYS A 160 7.16 8.60 4.68
C LYS A 160 6.41 7.60 5.55
N LYS A 161 6.71 6.29 5.44
CA LYS A 161 6.02 5.18 6.12
C LYS A 161 4.51 5.20 5.86
N VAL A 162 4.11 5.39 4.60
CA VAL A 162 2.72 5.34 4.14
C VAL A 162 2.51 4.10 3.28
N ALA A 163 1.43 3.39 3.54
CA ALA A 163 1.11 2.17 2.82
C ALA A 163 0.19 2.41 1.61
N ASP A 164 -0.69 3.41 1.67
CA ASP A 164 -1.71 3.63 0.65
C ASP A 164 -1.32 4.79 -0.27
N ILE A 165 -1.24 4.49 -1.57
CA ILE A 165 -0.87 5.43 -2.64
C ILE A 165 -2.04 5.52 -3.62
N THR A 166 -2.31 6.72 -4.11
CA THR A 166 -3.23 6.94 -5.22
C THR A 166 -2.56 7.80 -6.29
N ILE A 167 -2.60 7.31 -7.53
CA ILE A 167 -2.19 8.03 -8.74
C ILE A 167 -3.46 8.28 -9.54
N ALA A 168 -3.80 9.54 -9.80
CA ALA A 168 -5.05 9.89 -10.46
C ALA A 168 -4.85 10.84 -11.63
N SER A 169 -5.49 10.51 -12.76
CA SER A 169 -5.55 11.41 -13.93
C SER A 169 -6.30 12.70 -13.59
N ARG A 170 -5.80 13.82 -14.12
CA ARG A 170 -6.45 15.10 -14.19
C ARG A 170 -6.48 15.55 -15.66
N GLU A 171 -7.04 16.72 -15.91
CA GLU A 171 -7.22 17.23 -17.28
C GLU A 171 -5.90 17.25 -18.07
N HIS A 172 -4.81 17.77 -17.47
CA HIS A 172 -3.52 17.96 -18.14
C HIS A 172 -2.36 17.18 -17.50
N HIS A 173 -2.52 16.61 -16.30
CA HIS A 173 -1.46 15.95 -15.54
C HIS A 173 -2.03 14.80 -14.71
N ILE A 174 -1.14 14.04 -14.07
CA ILE A 174 -1.50 13.10 -13.02
C ILE A 174 -1.04 13.65 -11.67
N VAL A 175 -1.84 13.39 -10.64
CA VAL A 175 -1.51 13.70 -9.27
C VAL A 175 -1.24 12.41 -8.49
N VAL A 176 -0.27 12.48 -7.60
CA VAL A 176 0.05 11.40 -6.67
C VAL A 176 -0.24 11.89 -5.27
N TYR A 177 -0.93 11.10 -4.49
CA TYR A 177 -1.15 11.38 -3.08
C TYR A 177 -1.16 10.10 -2.26
N TYR A 178 -0.86 10.26 -0.98
CA TYR A 178 -0.77 9.20 0.01
C TYR A 178 -1.88 9.35 1.04
N ASN A 179 -2.34 8.24 1.59
CA ASN A 179 -3.22 8.26 2.76
C ASN A 179 -2.42 7.82 3.99
N LYS A 180 -2.26 8.73 4.93
CA LYS A 180 -1.65 8.47 6.24
C LYS A 180 -2.66 8.78 7.32
N ASP A 181 -2.99 7.78 8.15
CA ASP A 181 -3.93 7.93 9.26
C ASP A 181 -5.27 8.58 8.86
N LYS A 182 -5.81 8.19 7.70
CA LYS A 182 -7.01 8.75 7.05
C LYS A 182 -6.88 10.20 6.56
N VAL A 183 -5.67 10.76 6.58
CA VAL A 183 -5.38 12.10 6.05
C VAL A 183 -4.71 11.97 4.68
N LYS A 184 -5.20 12.75 3.72
CA LYS A 184 -4.58 12.85 2.41
C LYS A 184 -3.33 13.72 2.51
N VAL A 185 -2.19 13.19 2.05
CA VAL A 185 -0.91 13.89 1.94
C VAL A 185 -0.49 13.90 0.48
N ASP A 186 -0.30 15.07 -0.10
CA ASP A 186 0.14 15.15 -1.49
C ASP A 186 1.61 14.72 -1.62
N SER A 187 1.90 14.02 -2.71
CA SER A 187 3.28 13.70 -3.11
C SER A 187 4.00 14.96 -3.56
N LYS A 188 5.31 14.94 -3.44
CA LYS A 188 6.16 15.94 -4.08
C LYS A 188 6.21 15.80 -5.61
N PHE A 189 5.75 14.64 -6.14
CA PHE A 189 5.78 14.35 -7.56
C PHE A 189 4.48 14.67 -8.27
N MET A 190 4.61 15.19 -9.48
CA MET A 190 3.54 15.43 -10.42
C MET A 190 4.08 15.09 -11.81
N PHE A 191 3.30 14.37 -12.64
CA PHE A 191 3.75 13.92 -13.95
C PHE A 191 2.76 14.33 -15.03
N GLN A 192 3.21 14.31 -16.29
CA GLN A 192 2.34 14.54 -17.45
C GLN A 192 1.24 13.46 -17.54
N LYS A 193 0.14 13.80 -18.18
CA LYS A 193 -1.06 12.93 -18.27
C LYS A 193 -0.75 11.56 -18.88
N GLY A 194 0.07 11.51 -19.96
CA GLY A 194 0.45 10.27 -20.64
C GLY A 194 1.25 9.29 -19.77
N MET A 195 1.89 9.76 -18.71
CA MET A 195 2.66 8.92 -17.81
C MET A 195 1.83 7.82 -17.13
N ILE A 196 0.51 8.03 -16.96
CA ILE A 196 -0.33 7.03 -16.30
C ILE A 196 -0.44 5.75 -17.14
N GLU A 197 -0.46 5.86 -18.46
CA GLU A 197 -0.49 4.72 -19.37
C GLU A 197 0.84 3.95 -19.34
N GLU A 198 1.98 4.65 -19.26
CA GLU A 198 3.28 4.02 -19.09
C GLU A 198 3.41 3.32 -17.73
N ILE A 199 2.91 3.94 -16.68
CA ILE A 199 2.83 3.31 -15.34
C ILE A 199 1.97 2.06 -15.40
N ILE A 200 0.78 2.11 -16.01
CA ILE A 200 -0.11 0.96 -16.17
C ILE A 200 0.58 -0.14 -16.98
N GLN A 201 1.25 0.20 -18.07
CA GLN A 201 1.98 -0.75 -18.87
C GLN A 201 3.11 -1.42 -18.07
N THR A 202 3.87 -0.65 -17.29
CA THR A 202 4.93 -1.18 -16.43
C THR A 202 4.37 -2.16 -15.39
N LEU A 203 3.30 -1.78 -14.72
CA LEU A 203 2.63 -2.62 -13.72
C LEU A 203 2.10 -3.92 -14.35
N THR A 204 1.55 -3.87 -15.56
CA THR A 204 0.96 -5.04 -16.22
C THR A 204 1.98 -5.95 -16.88
N ILE A 205 3.09 -5.44 -17.43
CA ILE A 205 4.16 -6.26 -18.02
C ILE A 205 4.92 -7.03 -16.95
N SER A 206 5.13 -6.43 -15.80
CA SER A 206 5.85 -7.06 -14.67
C SER A 206 5.06 -8.20 -14.02
N THR A 207 3.80 -8.41 -14.41
CA THR A 207 2.94 -9.47 -13.87
C THR A 207 2.67 -10.50 -14.96
N PRO A 208 3.29 -11.70 -14.95
CA PRO A 208 3.29 -12.66 -16.06
C PRO A 208 1.92 -13.22 -16.50
N MET A 209 0.86 -13.00 -15.73
CA MET A 209 -0.46 -13.61 -15.96
C MET A 209 -1.53 -12.69 -16.55
N PHE A 210 -1.22 -11.44 -16.88
CA PHE A 210 -2.21 -10.52 -17.42
C PHE A 210 -2.38 -10.68 -18.95
N ARG A 211 -3.08 -11.72 -19.36
CA ARG A 211 -3.73 -11.76 -20.69
C ARG A 211 -5.24 -11.64 -20.50
N SER A 212 -5.75 -10.48 -20.95
CA SER A 212 -7.15 -10.17 -21.21
C SER A 212 -8.02 -9.88 -19.98
N THR A 213 -8.85 -9.05 -20.13
CA THR A 213 -10.15 -8.82 -20.65
C THR A 213 -10.64 -7.43 -20.27
N GLU A 214 -11.56 -6.89 -21.00
CA GLU A 214 -12.18 -5.56 -20.89
C GLU A 214 -12.92 -5.28 -19.57
N SER A 215 -12.36 -5.65 -18.43
CA SER A 215 -12.96 -5.28 -17.15
C SER A 215 -12.65 -3.81 -16.84
N LYS A 216 -13.65 -3.07 -16.36
CA LYS A 216 -13.52 -1.65 -15.95
C LYS A 216 -12.60 -1.47 -14.73
N SER A 217 -12.25 -2.55 -14.06
CA SER A 217 -11.38 -2.57 -12.88
C SER A 217 -10.43 -3.77 -12.97
N LYS A 218 -9.14 -3.52 -12.76
CA LYS A 218 -8.10 -4.55 -12.74
C LYS A 218 -7.42 -4.56 -11.38
N ARG A 219 -7.20 -5.77 -10.84
CA ARG A 219 -6.40 -5.99 -9.62
C ARG A 219 -5.17 -6.79 -9.99
N LEU A 220 -4.00 -6.43 -9.44
CA LEU A 220 -2.75 -7.13 -9.66
C LEU A 220 -1.81 -6.97 -8.47
N GLY A 221 -0.89 -7.92 -8.31
CA GLY A 221 0.24 -7.80 -7.42
C GLY A 221 1.44 -7.23 -8.17
N TYR A 222 2.24 -6.40 -7.52
CA TYR A 222 3.47 -5.84 -8.06
C TYR A 222 4.61 -6.01 -7.05
N THR A 223 5.72 -6.60 -7.50
CA THR A 223 6.94 -6.69 -6.69
C THR A 223 7.75 -5.42 -6.88
N ILE A 224 7.89 -4.63 -5.82
CA ILE A 224 8.68 -3.39 -5.83
C ILE A 224 10.16 -3.77 -5.80
N ASP A 225 10.57 -4.52 -4.79
CA ASP A 225 11.92 -5.04 -4.61
C ASP A 225 11.89 -6.33 -3.75
N LYS A 226 13.04 -6.71 -3.17
CA LYS A 226 13.15 -7.88 -2.28
C LYS A 226 12.37 -7.72 -0.97
N ASP A 227 12.19 -6.49 -0.49
CA ASP A 227 11.63 -6.17 0.82
C ASP A 227 10.17 -5.69 0.75
N TYR A 228 9.71 -5.24 -0.44
CA TYR A 228 8.39 -4.65 -0.63
C TYR A 228 7.67 -5.16 -1.87
N ARG A 229 6.36 -5.22 -1.76
CA ARG A 229 5.42 -5.47 -2.86
C ARG A 229 4.18 -4.62 -2.69
N ALA A 230 3.39 -4.47 -3.74
CA ALA A 230 2.15 -3.72 -3.70
C ALA A 230 0.98 -4.51 -4.29
N ARG A 231 -0.19 -4.36 -3.67
CA ARG A 231 -1.46 -4.68 -4.31
C ARG A 231 -1.91 -3.44 -5.07
N VAL A 232 -2.17 -3.60 -6.35
CA VAL A 232 -2.55 -2.53 -7.26
C VAL A 232 -3.97 -2.75 -7.73
N GLN A 233 -4.75 -1.68 -7.76
CA GLN A 233 -6.07 -1.66 -8.37
C GLN A 233 -6.13 -0.49 -9.35
N ILE A 234 -6.51 -0.77 -10.59
CA ILE A 234 -6.65 0.20 -11.68
C ILE A 234 -8.12 0.33 -12.02
N ASN A 235 -8.64 1.55 -11.94
CA ASN A 235 -10.04 1.87 -12.26
C ASN A 235 -10.10 2.97 -13.32
N LYS A 236 -11.11 2.88 -14.20
CA LYS A 236 -11.43 3.98 -15.12
C LYS A 236 -12.43 4.94 -14.48
N THR A 237 -12.14 6.23 -14.57
CA THR A 237 -13.02 7.32 -14.15
C THR A 237 -13.35 8.23 -15.34
N MET A 238 -14.22 9.22 -15.15
CA MET A 238 -14.52 10.19 -16.21
C MET A 238 -13.31 11.07 -16.59
N GLN A 239 -12.36 11.26 -15.66
CA GLN A 239 -11.14 12.07 -15.91
C GLN A 239 -9.98 11.24 -16.47
N GLY A 240 -10.12 9.93 -16.57
CA GLY A 240 -9.08 8.99 -17.00
C GLY A 240 -8.87 7.88 -15.99
N ASN A 241 -7.68 7.28 -16.00
CA ASN A 241 -7.36 6.17 -15.10
C ASN A 241 -7.03 6.67 -13.69
N VAL A 242 -7.35 5.84 -12.69
CA VAL A 242 -6.93 5.99 -11.31
C VAL A 242 -6.29 4.67 -10.87
N ILE A 243 -5.10 4.73 -10.31
CA ILE A 243 -4.37 3.60 -9.76
C ILE A 243 -4.33 3.79 -8.24
N THR A 244 -4.82 2.81 -7.50
CA THR A 244 -4.67 2.75 -6.06
C THR A 244 -3.76 1.59 -5.71
N MET A 245 -2.81 1.82 -4.82
CA MET A 245 -1.83 0.81 -4.43
C MET A 245 -1.73 0.75 -2.91
N ARG A 246 -1.58 -0.46 -2.38
CA ARG A 246 -1.20 -0.68 -0.98
C ARG A 246 0.11 -1.42 -0.92
N ILE A 247 1.10 -0.83 -0.27
CA ILE A 247 2.43 -1.43 -0.07
C ILE A 247 2.37 -2.40 1.10
N TYR A 248 2.99 -3.55 0.91
CA TYR A 248 3.25 -4.57 1.94
C TYR A 248 4.74 -4.84 2.03
N THR A 249 5.20 -5.15 3.22
CA THR A 249 6.58 -5.61 3.42
C THR A 249 6.68 -7.11 3.14
N ASN A 250 7.77 -7.52 2.50
CA ASN A 250 8.12 -8.95 2.34
C ASN A 250 8.79 -9.51 3.60
N GLN A 251 8.64 -8.85 4.74
CA GLN A 251 9.20 -9.34 5.99
C GLN A 251 8.53 -10.65 6.38
N GLN A 252 9.36 -11.57 6.90
CA GLN A 252 8.85 -12.77 7.51
C GLN A 252 7.87 -12.42 8.64
N PHE A 253 6.79 -13.18 8.72
CA PHE A 253 5.84 -13.05 9.80
C PHE A 253 6.53 -13.44 11.13
N ASN A 254 6.62 -12.50 12.05
CA ASN A 254 7.32 -12.66 13.32
C ASN A 254 6.42 -12.54 14.55
N ALA A 255 5.12 -12.26 14.37
CA ALA A 255 4.21 -12.19 15.52
C ALA A 255 3.98 -13.60 16.09
N THR A 256 4.09 -13.70 17.40
CA THR A 256 3.79 -14.94 18.13
C THR A 256 2.43 -14.82 18.82
N MET A 257 1.83 -15.96 19.19
CA MET A 257 0.57 -15.98 19.93
C MET A 257 0.66 -15.17 21.23
N GLU A 258 1.83 -15.17 21.88
CA GLU A 258 2.11 -14.42 23.10
C GLU A 258 2.06 -12.92 22.87
N SER A 259 2.55 -12.45 21.71
CA SER A 259 2.61 -11.03 21.37
C SER A 259 1.25 -10.41 21.03
N LEU A 260 0.24 -11.22 20.76
CA LEU A 260 -1.08 -10.75 20.37
C LEU A 260 -1.95 -10.28 21.53
N ASN A 261 -1.56 -10.59 22.78
CA ASN A 261 -2.34 -10.29 23.98
C ASN A 261 -3.82 -10.73 23.85
N LEU A 262 -4.03 -11.96 23.40
CA LEU A 262 -5.36 -12.56 23.28
C LEU A 262 -5.97 -12.77 24.67
N HIS A 263 -7.33 -12.92 24.70
CA HIS A 263 -8.03 -13.33 25.91
C HIS A 263 -7.40 -14.62 26.49
N PRO A 264 -7.13 -14.71 27.82
CA PRO A 264 -6.37 -15.81 28.41
C PRO A 264 -6.91 -17.21 28.05
N LYS A 265 -8.22 -17.41 28.15
CA LYS A 265 -8.85 -18.70 27.78
C LYS A 265 -8.72 -19.02 26.28
N LEU A 266 -8.73 -18.00 25.40
CA LEU A 266 -8.49 -18.19 23.99
C LEU A 266 -7.04 -18.58 23.73
N TYR A 267 -6.10 -17.91 24.40
CA TYR A 267 -4.68 -18.23 24.32
C TYR A 267 -4.41 -19.68 24.77
N GLU A 268 -4.93 -20.11 25.92
CA GLU A 268 -4.83 -21.49 26.39
C GLU A 268 -5.39 -22.47 25.36
N LEU A 269 -6.61 -22.21 24.85
CA LEU A 269 -7.26 -23.06 23.84
C LEU A 269 -6.40 -23.21 22.58
N LEU A 270 -5.90 -22.11 22.04
CA LEU A 270 -5.10 -22.09 20.82
C LEU A 270 -3.69 -22.70 20.98
N ASN A 271 -3.21 -22.88 22.21
CA ASN A 271 -1.97 -23.59 22.50
C ASN A 271 -2.17 -25.09 22.74
N THR A 272 -3.42 -25.58 22.77
CA THR A 272 -3.68 -27.03 22.92
C THR A 272 -3.66 -27.74 21.56
N LYS A 273 -3.00 -28.89 21.49
CA LYS A 273 -3.01 -29.74 20.25
C LYS A 273 -4.40 -30.24 19.91
N GLU A 274 -5.22 -30.43 20.91
CA GLU A 274 -6.61 -30.90 20.82
C GLU A 274 -7.47 -29.97 19.96
N TYR A 275 -7.24 -28.65 20.03
CA TYR A 275 -7.96 -27.66 19.21
C TYR A 275 -7.76 -27.88 17.71
N TYR A 276 -6.61 -28.40 17.30
CA TYR A 276 -6.26 -28.57 15.88
C TYR A 276 -6.62 -29.96 15.32
N LYS A 277 -6.98 -30.91 16.16
CA LYS A 277 -7.30 -32.28 15.71
C LYS A 277 -8.62 -32.39 14.94
N PRO A 278 -9.74 -31.79 15.40
CA PRO A 278 -11.01 -31.92 14.70
C PRO A 278 -11.01 -31.28 13.32
N ASN A 279 -11.67 -31.91 12.37
CA ASN A 279 -11.96 -31.32 11.08
C ASN A 279 -13.00 -30.20 11.22
N GLY A 280 -13.15 -29.37 10.19
CA GLY A 280 -14.15 -28.32 10.16
C GLY A 280 -13.56 -26.93 9.99
N LEU A 281 -14.47 -25.97 9.96
CA LEU A 281 -14.19 -24.59 9.65
C LEU A 281 -13.95 -23.77 10.94
N ARG A 282 -12.81 -23.13 11.00
CA ARG A 282 -12.42 -22.18 12.04
C ARG A 282 -12.46 -20.80 11.45
N LEU A 283 -13.26 -19.92 12.06
CA LEU A 283 -13.45 -18.57 11.59
C LEU A 283 -12.83 -17.56 12.56
N ILE A 284 -12.09 -16.61 12.02
CA ILE A 284 -11.73 -15.38 12.72
C ILE A 284 -12.55 -14.27 12.10
N VAL A 285 -13.43 -13.66 12.90
CA VAL A 285 -14.39 -12.67 12.43
C VAL A 285 -14.17 -11.32 13.09
N GLY A 286 -14.62 -10.24 12.45
CA GLY A 286 -14.49 -8.87 12.95
C GLY A 286 -14.43 -7.87 11.82
N GLU A 287 -14.37 -6.61 12.18
CA GLU A 287 -14.30 -5.49 11.23
C GLU A 287 -13.00 -5.50 10.40
N THR A 288 -12.98 -4.67 9.35
CA THR A 288 -11.75 -4.39 8.60
C THR A 288 -10.70 -3.81 9.54
N MET A 289 -9.42 -4.22 9.36
CA MET A 289 -8.29 -3.78 10.19
C MET A 289 -8.37 -4.22 11.67
N SER A 290 -9.17 -5.21 12.03
CA SER A 290 -9.20 -5.76 13.38
C SER A 290 -8.06 -6.74 13.71
N GLY A 291 -7.10 -6.95 12.79
CA GLY A 291 -5.94 -7.83 12.99
C GLY A 291 -6.21 -9.32 12.73
N LYS A 292 -7.30 -9.68 12.06
CA LYS A 292 -7.68 -11.08 11.76
C LYS A 292 -6.56 -11.88 11.08
N ASN A 293 -5.92 -11.30 10.06
CA ASN A 293 -4.82 -11.94 9.34
C ASN A 293 -3.63 -12.24 10.26
N THR A 294 -3.25 -11.29 11.11
CA THR A 294 -2.15 -11.47 12.07
C THR A 294 -2.45 -12.62 13.02
N THR A 295 -3.66 -12.72 13.53
CA THR A 295 -4.09 -13.82 14.40
C THR A 295 -4.12 -15.13 13.63
N ALA A 296 -4.61 -15.15 12.38
CA ALA A 296 -4.62 -16.34 11.55
C ALA A 296 -3.19 -16.89 11.29
N LEU A 297 -2.27 -16.01 10.90
CA LEU A 297 -0.87 -16.41 10.67
C LEU A 297 -0.18 -16.88 11.95
N SER A 298 -0.48 -16.30 13.11
CA SER A 298 0.01 -16.79 14.41
C SER A 298 -0.52 -18.17 14.75
N ILE A 299 -1.78 -18.46 14.42
CA ILE A 299 -2.36 -19.81 14.55
C ILE A 299 -1.63 -20.80 13.63
N LEU A 300 -1.38 -20.43 12.37
CA LEU A 300 -0.64 -21.29 11.43
C LEU A 300 0.80 -21.54 11.92
N SER A 301 1.48 -20.50 12.40
CA SER A 301 2.80 -20.63 13.01
C SER A 301 2.80 -21.65 14.17
N ASN A 302 1.74 -21.65 14.97
CA ASN A 302 1.58 -22.60 16.07
C ASN A 302 1.30 -24.03 15.57
N VAL A 303 0.52 -24.20 14.49
CA VAL A 303 0.29 -25.50 13.82
C VAL A 303 1.59 -26.10 13.29
N LEU A 304 2.50 -25.27 12.78
CA LEU A 304 3.78 -25.68 12.23
C LEU A 304 4.77 -26.17 13.31
N LYS A 305 4.63 -25.76 14.58
CA LYS A 305 5.49 -26.23 15.68
C LYS A 305 5.49 -27.75 15.85
N ASP A 306 4.47 -28.44 15.39
CA ASP A 306 4.41 -29.91 15.37
C ASP A 306 5.35 -30.56 14.34
N GLY A 307 5.96 -29.79 13.43
CA GLY A 307 7.03 -30.22 12.51
C GLY A 307 6.62 -31.17 11.36
N ASN A 308 5.44 -31.80 11.41
CA ASN A 308 5.00 -32.83 10.47
C ASN A 308 3.67 -32.49 9.77
N LYS A 309 3.30 -31.23 9.70
CA LYS A 309 2.03 -30.79 9.10
C LYS A 309 2.27 -30.14 7.75
N LYS A 310 1.56 -30.60 6.73
CA LYS A 310 1.47 -29.89 5.46
C LYS A 310 0.42 -28.78 5.59
N VAL A 311 0.89 -27.53 5.66
CA VAL A 311 0.06 -26.33 5.75
C VAL A 311 0.11 -25.59 4.42
N VAL A 312 -1.04 -25.30 3.86
CA VAL A 312 -1.16 -24.56 2.61
C VAL A 312 -2.09 -23.37 2.81
N SER A 313 -1.77 -22.22 2.22
CA SER A 313 -2.68 -21.09 2.19
C SER A 313 -3.05 -20.69 0.77
N ILE A 314 -4.24 -20.08 0.64
CA ILE A 314 -4.64 -19.29 -0.53
C ILE A 314 -4.98 -17.89 -0.03
N GLU A 315 -4.29 -16.92 -0.57
CA GLU A 315 -4.41 -15.54 -0.11
C GLU A 315 -4.55 -14.58 -1.31
N MET A 316 -5.27 -13.47 -1.11
CA MET A 316 -5.53 -12.50 -2.18
C MET A 316 -5.36 -11.05 -1.68
N PRO A 317 -4.08 -10.56 -1.66
CA PRO A 317 -2.82 -11.25 -1.88
C PRO A 317 -2.25 -11.87 -0.59
N VAL A 318 -1.13 -12.60 -0.71
CA VAL A 318 -0.27 -12.94 0.44
C VAL A 318 0.28 -11.63 1.02
N GLU A 319 -0.01 -11.31 2.28
CA GLU A 319 0.43 -10.06 2.91
C GLU A 319 1.79 -10.20 3.61
N GLN A 320 2.06 -11.34 4.20
CA GLN A 320 3.31 -11.64 4.91
C GLN A 320 3.75 -13.07 4.60
N ILE A 321 5.05 -13.28 4.56
CA ILE A 321 5.62 -14.61 4.30
C ILE A 321 5.71 -15.38 5.61
N LEU A 322 5.12 -16.57 5.65
CA LEU A 322 5.22 -17.49 6.78
C LEU A 322 6.02 -18.73 6.34
N GLU A 323 7.21 -18.87 6.89
CA GLU A 323 8.08 -20.01 6.61
C GLU A 323 7.39 -21.32 7.00
N GLY A 324 7.49 -22.33 6.14
CA GLY A 324 6.85 -23.64 6.34
C GLY A 324 5.40 -23.73 5.85
N VAL A 325 4.81 -22.65 5.33
CA VAL A 325 3.50 -22.65 4.65
C VAL A 325 3.70 -22.54 3.14
N GLU A 326 3.05 -23.40 2.38
CA GLU A 326 2.93 -23.25 0.92
C GLU A 326 1.87 -22.18 0.64
N GLN A 327 2.30 -20.93 0.42
CA GLN A 327 1.40 -19.77 0.24
C GLN A 327 1.12 -19.53 -1.24
N ILE A 328 -0.12 -19.75 -1.68
CA ILE A 328 -0.59 -19.49 -3.03
C ILE A 328 -1.15 -18.07 -3.09
N ASN A 329 -0.48 -17.21 -3.86
CA ASN A 329 -0.93 -15.86 -4.12
C ASN A 329 -1.95 -15.86 -5.25
N CYS A 330 -3.17 -15.39 -5.00
CA CYS A 330 -4.19 -15.17 -6.01
C CYS A 330 -4.35 -13.69 -6.30
N GLU A 331 -4.53 -13.36 -7.55
CA GLU A 331 -4.76 -12.00 -8.02
C GLU A 331 -6.24 -11.75 -8.34
N GLU A 332 -6.95 -12.79 -8.76
CA GLU A 332 -8.35 -12.74 -9.13
C GLU A 332 -9.21 -13.71 -8.33
N ILE A 333 -10.47 -13.32 -8.09
CA ILE A 333 -11.46 -14.15 -7.36
C ILE A 333 -11.71 -15.49 -8.09
N ALA A 334 -11.71 -15.48 -9.41
CA ALA A 334 -11.90 -16.70 -10.21
C ALA A 334 -10.76 -17.73 -10.03
N GLU A 335 -9.53 -17.28 -9.81
CA GLU A 335 -8.39 -18.15 -9.48
C GLU A 335 -8.53 -18.71 -8.07
N TYR A 336 -9.02 -17.91 -7.14
CA TYR A 336 -9.21 -18.29 -5.76
C TYR A 336 -10.10 -19.53 -5.64
N GLY A 337 -11.26 -19.53 -6.28
CA GLY A 337 -12.18 -20.69 -6.30
C GLY A 337 -11.57 -21.94 -6.96
N LYS A 338 -10.84 -21.78 -8.09
CA LYS A 338 -10.13 -22.90 -8.75
C LYS A 338 -9.03 -23.48 -7.85
N ASN A 339 -8.27 -22.64 -7.20
CA ASN A 339 -7.19 -23.07 -6.30
C ASN A 339 -7.73 -23.80 -5.07
N ILE A 340 -8.87 -23.39 -4.50
CA ILE A 340 -9.53 -24.12 -3.40
C ILE A 340 -9.81 -25.57 -3.83
N SER A 341 -10.40 -25.77 -5.02
CA SER A 341 -10.70 -27.11 -5.53
C SER A 341 -9.43 -27.94 -5.75
N SER A 342 -8.37 -27.30 -6.29
CA SER A 342 -7.08 -27.97 -6.51
C SER A 342 -6.39 -28.39 -5.22
N LEU A 343 -6.46 -27.57 -4.16
CA LEU A 343 -5.82 -27.84 -2.89
C LEU A 343 -6.35 -29.11 -2.19
N ILE A 344 -7.62 -29.40 -2.35
CA ILE A 344 -8.21 -30.61 -1.75
C ILE A 344 -7.47 -31.87 -2.23
N HIS A 345 -7.06 -31.90 -3.50
CA HIS A 345 -6.33 -33.00 -4.11
C HIS A 345 -4.87 -33.10 -3.66
N GLN A 346 -4.29 -32.04 -3.12
CA GLN A 346 -2.93 -32.04 -2.59
C GLN A 346 -2.84 -32.63 -1.17
N ASN A 347 -3.98 -32.99 -0.59
CA ASN A 347 -4.12 -33.58 0.74
C ASN A 347 -3.38 -32.81 1.86
N PRO A 348 -3.57 -31.51 2.02
CA PRO A 348 -2.97 -30.76 3.12
C PRO A 348 -3.59 -31.17 4.46
N ASP A 349 -2.80 -31.05 5.53
CA ASP A 349 -3.27 -31.25 6.90
C ASP A 349 -4.09 -30.07 7.41
N PHE A 350 -3.73 -28.86 6.96
CA PHE A 350 -4.36 -27.62 7.37
C PHE A 350 -4.39 -26.64 6.20
N ILE A 351 -5.52 -25.99 5.98
CA ILE A 351 -5.73 -25.01 4.91
C ILE A 351 -6.05 -23.65 5.53
N TYR A 352 -5.36 -22.62 5.09
CA TYR A 352 -5.73 -21.24 5.38
C TYR A 352 -6.28 -20.56 4.12
N LEU A 353 -7.42 -19.94 4.25
CA LEU A 353 -8.04 -19.12 3.22
C LEU A 353 -8.16 -17.69 3.77
N SER A 354 -7.57 -16.70 3.09
CA SER A 354 -7.42 -15.36 3.66
C SER A 354 -8.76 -14.70 4.03
N GLU A 355 -9.79 -14.88 3.21
CA GLU A 355 -11.10 -14.30 3.48
C GLU A 355 -12.22 -15.05 2.74
N ILE A 356 -13.35 -15.24 3.42
CA ILE A 356 -14.60 -15.66 2.80
C ILE A 356 -15.38 -14.40 2.39
N ASN A 357 -15.66 -14.29 1.10
CA ASN A 357 -16.61 -13.33 0.54
C ASN A 357 -17.75 -14.06 -0.18
N ASP A 358 -18.71 -13.32 -0.70
CA ASP A 358 -19.91 -13.85 -1.34
C ASP A 358 -19.59 -14.77 -2.54
N ASP A 359 -18.48 -14.49 -3.27
CA ASP A 359 -18.11 -15.22 -4.48
C ASP A 359 -17.53 -16.61 -4.18
N VAL A 360 -16.77 -16.75 -3.07
CA VAL A 360 -16.03 -17.98 -2.75
C VAL A 360 -16.63 -18.79 -1.58
N ALA A 361 -17.62 -18.23 -0.90
CA ALA A 361 -18.21 -18.82 0.32
C ALA A 361 -18.66 -20.28 0.10
N LYS A 362 -19.32 -20.54 -1.01
CA LYS A 362 -19.83 -21.89 -1.34
C LYS A 362 -18.71 -22.91 -1.52
N ASP A 363 -17.60 -22.53 -2.14
CA ASP A 363 -16.46 -23.40 -2.39
C ASP A 363 -15.70 -23.67 -1.11
N VAL A 364 -15.56 -22.69 -0.21
CA VAL A 364 -14.98 -22.86 1.12
C VAL A 364 -15.79 -23.86 1.94
N LEU A 365 -17.10 -23.71 2.01
CA LEU A 365 -17.97 -24.62 2.78
C LEU A 365 -18.01 -26.03 2.18
N ARG A 366 -18.00 -26.17 0.85
CA ARG A 366 -17.86 -27.47 0.19
C ARG A 366 -16.55 -28.13 0.59
N SER A 367 -15.46 -27.37 0.64
CA SER A 367 -14.14 -27.90 1.05
C SER A 367 -14.12 -28.32 2.51
N ALA A 368 -14.76 -27.56 3.42
CA ALA A 368 -14.91 -27.94 4.82
C ALA A 368 -15.68 -29.27 4.96
N ASN A 369 -16.66 -29.52 4.09
CA ASN A 369 -17.46 -30.76 4.10
C ASN A 369 -16.64 -31.99 3.66
N THR A 370 -15.45 -31.83 3.08
CA THR A 370 -14.55 -32.95 2.72
C THR A 370 -13.69 -33.46 3.89
N GLY A 371 -13.97 -33.02 5.10
CA GLY A 371 -13.24 -33.43 6.29
C GLY A 371 -11.87 -32.76 6.44
N LYS A 372 -11.67 -31.58 5.87
CA LYS A 372 -10.44 -30.78 5.99
C LYS A 372 -10.51 -29.85 7.20
N ARG A 373 -9.33 -29.45 7.68
CA ARG A 373 -9.16 -28.42 8.71
C ARG A 373 -8.92 -27.10 8.02
N ILE A 374 -9.90 -26.21 8.08
CA ILE A 374 -9.87 -24.94 7.38
C ILE A 374 -9.88 -23.81 8.41
N LEU A 375 -8.95 -22.88 8.29
CA LEU A 375 -8.95 -21.60 8.95
C LEU A 375 -9.23 -20.52 7.91
N THR A 376 -10.08 -19.56 8.25
CA THR A 376 -10.35 -18.44 7.34
C THR A 376 -10.85 -17.21 8.11
N THR A 377 -10.93 -16.07 7.44
CA THR A 377 -11.49 -14.86 8.01
C THR A 377 -12.82 -14.49 7.34
N LEU A 378 -13.66 -13.78 8.08
CA LEU A 378 -14.95 -13.27 7.57
C LEU A 378 -15.26 -11.94 8.25
N HIS A 379 -15.92 -11.05 7.51
CA HIS A 379 -16.49 -9.84 8.11
C HIS A 379 -17.81 -10.15 8.81
N SER A 380 -17.83 -10.00 10.14
CA SER A 380 -19.01 -10.13 10.99
C SER A 380 -18.86 -9.29 12.26
N ASN A 381 -19.96 -8.83 12.84
CA ASN A 381 -19.97 -7.93 13.99
C ASN A 381 -19.94 -8.66 15.34
N SER A 382 -20.19 -9.96 15.36
CA SER A 382 -20.13 -10.79 16.56
C SER A 382 -19.95 -12.27 16.23
N VAL A 383 -19.75 -13.09 17.25
CA VAL A 383 -19.72 -14.55 17.10
C VAL A 383 -21.09 -15.05 16.58
N SER A 384 -22.19 -14.60 17.19
CA SER A 384 -23.54 -15.04 16.85
C SER A 384 -24.02 -14.54 15.49
N ASP A 385 -23.66 -13.30 15.07
CA ASP A 385 -24.02 -12.74 13.75
C ASP A 385 -23.33 -13.45 12.60
N THR A 386 -22.29 -14.23 12.89
CA THR A 386 -21.58 -15.02 11.87
C THR A 386 -22.48 -16.08 11.23
N ILE A 387 -23.45 -16.65 11.98
CA ILE A 387 -24.37 -17.67 11.46
C ILE A 387 -25.28 -17.08 10.38
N PRO A 388 -26.09 -16.04 10.64
CA PRO A 388 -26.92 -15.44 9.61
C PRO A 388 -26.09 -14.90 8.43
N ARG A 389 -24.91 -14.33 8.67
CA ARG A 389 -24.01 -13.87 7.59
C ARG A 389 -23.60 -15.03 6.66
N LEU A 390 -23.22 -16.19 7.21
CA LEU A 390 -22.93 -17.38 6.43
C LEU A 390 -24.15 -17.89 5.66
N MET A 391 -25.34 -17.84 6.25
CA MET A 391 -26.57 -18.21 5.55
C MET A 391 -26.80 -17.31 4.32
N ASP A 392 -26.65 -16.01 4.49
CA ASP A 392 -26.87 -15.03 3.43
C ASP A 392 -25.93 -15.26 2.24
N ILE A 393 -24.63 -15.43 2.49
CA ILE A 393 -23.62 -15.55 1.41
C ILE A 393 -23.56 -16.94 0.78
N THR A 394 -24.05 -17.99 1.47
CA THR A 394 -23.97 -19.37 0.96
C THR A 394 -25.30 -19.92 0.51
N GLY A 395 -26.41 -19.41 1.06
CA GLY A 395 -27.75 -19.97 0.87
C GLY A 395 -27.97 -21.31 1.58
N LEU A 396 -27.06 -21.70 2.50
CA LEU A 396 -27.22 -22.93 3.30
C LEU A 396 -28.08 -22.66 4.53
N ASN A 397 -28.74 -23.71 4.99
CA ASN A 397 -29.50 -23.65 6.25
C ASN A 397 -28.55 -23.73 7.47
N THR A 398 -29.06 -23.37 8.64
CA THR A 398 -28.34 -23.34 9.91
C THR A 398 -27.72 -24.67 10.26
N ASP A 399 -28.42 -25.79 10.08
CA ASP A 399 -27.93 -27.11 10.46
C ASP A 399 -26.67 -27.49 9.67
N ARG A 400 -26.66 -27.22 8.37
CA ARG A 400 -25.48 -27.45 7.52
C ARG A 400 -24.29 -26.60 7.93
N ILE A 401 -24.55 -25.31 8.24
CA ILE A 401 -23.48 -24.39 8.66
C ILE A 401 -22.90 -24.84 10.00
N ILE A 402 -23.74 -25.10 11.00
CA ILE A 402 -23.28 -25.51 12.34
C ILE A 402 -22.50 -26.83 12.28
N ASN A 403 -22.94 -27.78 11.48
CA ASN A 403 -22.20 -29.03 11.31
C ASN A 403 -20.78 -28.85 10.77
N LEU A 404 -20.55 -27.85 9.90
CA LEU A 404 -19.23 -27.56 9.35
C LEU A 404 -18.35 -26.75 10.30
N LEU A 405 -18.94 -25.99 11.22
CA LEU A 405 -18.19 -25.14 12.12
C LEU A 405 -17.45 -25.93 13.21
N HIS A 406 -16.21 -25.56 13.43
CA HIS A 406 -15.43 -25.97 14.60
C HIS A 406 -15.40 -24.86 15.64
N SER A 407 -15.09 -23.62 15.23
CA SER A 407 -15.02 -22.47 16.13
C SER A 407 -15.21 -21.14 15.38
N ILE A 408 -15.70 -20.16 16.11
CA ILE A 408 -15.76 -18.76 15.69
C ILE A 408 -15.04 -17.93 16.75
N ILE A 409 -14.09 -17.11 16.31
CA ILE A 409 -13.32 -16.16 17.12
C ILE A 409 -13.63 -14.76 16.60
N TYR A 410 -14.36 -13.97 17.37
CA TYR A 410 -14.55 -12.55 17.08
C TYR A 410 -13.37 -11.75 17.63
N GLN A 411 -12.92 -10.77 16.86
CA GLN A 411 -11.78 -9.93 17.20
C GLN A 411 -12.05 -8.46 16.85
N LYS A 412 -11.76 -7.59 17.82
CA LYS A 412 -11.82 -6.14 17.69
C LYS A 412 -10.54 -5.52 18.26
N LEU A 413 -10.07 -4.44 17.66
CA LEU A 413 -9.00 -3.60 18.21
C LEU A 413 -9.62 -2.38 18.88
N VAL A 414 -9.30 -2.15 20.14
CA VAL A 414 -9.71 -0.97 20.91
C VAL A 414 -8.50 -0.18 21.36
N ASN A 415 -8.62 1.13 21.36
CA ASN A 415 -7.57 2.00 21.90
C ASN A 415 -7.92 2.36 23.34
N VAL A 416 -7.12 1.86 24.28
CA VAL A 416 -7.25 2.15 25.70
C VAL A 416 -6.03 2.96 26.15
N ASN A 417 -6.23 4.21 26.49
CA ASN A 417 -5.14 5.11 26.95
C ASN A 417 -3.93 5.19 25.99
N GLY A 418 -4.20 5.24 24.67
CA GLY A 418 -3.16 5.32 23.64
C GLY A 418 -2.48 3.99 23.29
N LYS A 419 -2.89 2.89 23.93
CA LYS A 419 -2.42 1.54 23.60
C LYS A 419 -3.51 0.74 22.90
N VAL A 420 -3.15 0.07 21.81
CA VAL A 420 -4.07 -0.83 21.11
C VAL A 420 -4.15 -2.13 21.88
N LYS A 421 -5.37 -2.52 22.25
CA LYS A 421 -5.71 -3.79 22.90
C LYS A 421 -6.54 -4.64 21.95
N VAL A 422 -6.28 -5.94 21.93
CA VAL A 422 -7.09 -6.92 21.21
C VAL A 422 -8.20 -7.43 22.14
N VAL A 423 -9.44 -7.33 21.69
CA VAL A 423 -10.61 -7.88 22.40
C VAL A 423 -11.09 -9.07 21.61
N ASN A 424 -11.27 -10.19 22.30
CA ASN A 424 -11.74 -11.43 21.70
C ASN A 424 -13.02 -11.94 22.40
N ARG A 425 -13.94 -12.47 21.58
CA ARG A 425 -15.03 -13.36 22.02
C ARG A 425 -14.98 -14.60 21.14
N PHE A 426 -15.22 -15.77 21.69
CA PHE A 426 -15.15 -16.99 20.91
C PHE A 426 -16.14 -18.06 21.40
N PHE A 427 -16.51 -18.91 20.46
CA PHE A 427 -17.31 -20.09 20.70
C PHE A 427 -16.73 -21.30 19.95
N VAL A 428 -16.64 -22.45 20.64
CA VAL A 428 -16.18 -23.73 20.07
C VAL A 428 -17.38 -24.69 20.03
N PHE A 429 -17.73 -25.14 18.84
CA PHE A 429 -18.84 -26.07 18.61
C PHE A 429 -18.42 -27.50 18.93
N LYS A 430 -18.80 -28.00 20.10
CA LYS A 430 -18.69 -29.42 20.46
C LYS A 430 -19.80 -30.23 19.80
N ASN A 431 -19.66 -31.56 19.76
CA ASN A 431 -20.70 -32.43 19.21
C ASN A 431 -22.04 -32.29 19.97
N GLU A 432 -21.97 -32.07 21.27
CA GLU A 432 -23.14 -31.83 22.12
C GLU A 432 -23.89 -30.57 21.69
N ASP A 433 -23.16 -29.46 21.48
CA ASP A 433 -23.75 -28.21 21.01
C ASP A 433 -24.42 -28.39 19.64
N LYS A 434 -23.77 -29.10 18.71
CA LYS A 434 -24.31 -29.36 17.38
C LYS A 434 -25.60 -30.17 17.41
N LEU A 435 -25.69 -31.15 18.30
CA LEU A 435 -26.89 -31.95 18.51
C LEU A 435 -28.00 -31.11 19.11
N GLU A 436 -27.71 -30.27 20.12
CA GLU A 436 -28.71 -29.41 20.78
C GLU A 436 -29.24 -28.33 19.82
N LEU A 437 -28.40 -27.80 18.93
CA LEU A 437 -28.76 -26.78 17.97
C LEU A 437 -29.48 -27.32 16.72
N TYR A 438 -29.41 -28.63 16.46
CA TYR A 438 -30.01 -29.23 15.27
C TYR A 438 -31.52 -28.99 15.20
N GLY A 439 -32.01 -28.49 14.06
CA GLY A 439 -33.40 -28.19 13.82
C GLY A 439 -33.98 -26.99 14.64
N LYS A 440 -33.14 -26.29 15.38
CA LYS A 440 -33.59 -25.11 16.16
C LYS A 440 -33.69 -23.87 15.28
N PRO A 441 -34.63 -22.97 15.57
CA PRO A 441 -34.76 -21.72 14.86
C PRO A 441 -33.58 -20.79 15.12
N LEU A 442 -33.24 -19.94 14.15
CA LEU A 442 -32.08 -19.05 14.18
C LEU A 442 -32.01 -18.20 15.47
N GLY A 443 -33.15 -17.67 15.95
CA GLY A 443 -33.17 -16.88 17.18
C GLY A 443 -32.77 -17.66 18.43
N PHE A 444 -33.08 -18.96 18.50
CA PHE A 444 -32.58 -19.84 19.56
C PHE A 444 -31.07 -20.03 19.46
N ILE A 445 -30.58 -20.29 18.26
CA ILE A 445 -29.14 -20.52 17.99
C ILE A 445 -28.30 -19.29 18.37
N ILE A 446 -28.76 -18.10 18.00
CA ILE A 446 -28.11 -16.83 18.35
C ILE A 446 -28.02 -16.70 19.87
N ARG A 447 -29.14 -16.86 20.57
CA ARG A 447 -29.16 -16.75 22.04
C ARG A 447 -28.29 -17.80 22.71
N TYR A 448 -28.31 -19.04 22.23
CA TYR A 448 -27.49 -20.12 22.73
C TYR A 448 -25.99 -19.81 22.66
N ILE A 449 -25.56 -19.23 21.54
CA ILE A 449 -24.15 -18.82 21.35
C ILE A 449 -23.82 -17.65 22.29
N GLN A 450 -24.65 -16.61 22.34
CA GLN A 450 -24.46 -15.43 23.21
C GLN A 450 -24.35 -15.77 24.69
N GLU A 451 -25.11 -16.74 25.15
CA GLU A 451 -25.09 -17.17 26.58
C GLU A 451 -23.82 -18.02 26.91
N ARG A 452 -23.14 -18.59 25.91
CA ARG A 452 -22.04 -19.53 26.09
C ARG A 452 -20.71 -19.08 25.47
N GLU A 453 -20.70 -18.01 24.71
CA GLU A 453 -19.46 -17.46 24.22
C GLU A 453 -18.58 -16.96 25.36
N ILE A 454 -17.26 -17.11 25.18
CA ILE A 454 -16.25 -16.71 26.16
C ILE A 454 -15.54 -15.48 25.62
N GLY A 455 -15.36 -14.46 26.45
CA GLY A 455 -14.60 -13.27 26.06
C GLY A 455 -14.78 -12.09 27.00
N GLU A 456 -14.17 -10.99 26.65
CA GLU A 456 -14.26 -9.71 27.36
C GLU A 456 -15.55 -8.99 26.95
N GLU A 457 -16.30 -8.43 27.93
CA GLU A 457 -17.39 -7.51 27.68
C GLU A 457 -16.84 -6.10 27.41
N ASP A 458 -17.54 -5.31 26.56
CA ASP A 458 -17.12 -3.94 26.25
C ASP A 458 -17.10 -3.04 27.51
N ASN A 459 -17.82 -3.41 28.56
CA ASN A 459 -17.85 -2.71 29.86
C ASN A 459 -16.60 -2.96 30.72
N ASP A 460 -15.83 -4.03 30.49
CA ASP A 460 -14.58 -4.33 31.21
C ASP A 460 -13.41 -3.51 30.71
N LEU A 461 -13.64 -2.67 29.68
CA LEU A 461 -12.61 -1.90 28.96
C LEU A 461 -12.67 -0.38 29.26
N LEU A 462 -13.68 0.09 29.97
CA LEU A 462 -13.85 1.47 30.40
C LEU A 462 -13.32 1.64 31.83
#